data_a341d9f8f75367f351907ac5ef361f8f
#
_entry.id   a341d9f8f75367f351907ac5ef361f8f
#
_cell.length_a   1.000
_cell.length_b   1.000
_cell.length_c   1.000
_cell.angle_alpha   90.00
_cell.angle_beta   90.00
_cell.angle_gamma   90.00
#
_symmetry.space_group_name_H-M   'P 1'
#
loop_
_entity.id
_entity.type
_entity.pdbx_description
1 polymer ?
#
loop_
_entity_poly.entity_id
_entity_poly.type
_entity_poly.pdbx_seq_one_letter_code
_entity_poly.pdbx_strand_id
1 'polypeptide(L)'
;MECERVVLSGHAIQRMFQRGIGLGSVLAVVARGETVATYADDTPHPSRLLLGFVGAKPLHVVVALDESTGACIVVTAYEPAIEQWGADFRTRKNQ
;
A
#
# COMPACT_ATOMS: atom_id res chain seq x y z
N MET A 1 -0.07 10.00 2.99
CA MET A 1 -1.44 9.77 3.49
C MET A 1 -1.48 10.15 4.96
N GLU A 2 -2.44 10.96 5.36
CA GLU A 2 -2.57 11.37 6.74
C GLU A 2 -3.32 10.33 7.55
N CYS A 3 -2.74 9.91 8.67
CA CYS A 3 -3.31 8.88 9.53
C CYS A 3 -3.18 9.30 10.98
N GLU A 4 -4.27 9.19 11.75
CA GLU A 4 -4.21 9.36 13.20
C GLU A 4 -3.35 8.26 13.84
N ARG A 5 -3.41 7.06 13.26
CA ARG A 5 -2.55 5.95 13.62
C ARG A 5 -2.52 4.97 12.45
N VAL A 6 -1.51 4.11 12.44
CA VAL A 6 -1.39 3.06 11.43
C VAL A 6 -1.53 1.71 12.10
N VAL A 7 -2.45 0.91 11.58
CA VAL A 7 -2.71 -0.44 12.06
C VAL A 7 -2.35 -1.41 10.93
N LEU A 8 -1.68 -2.50 11.28
CA LEU A 8 -1.36 -3.55 10.30
C LEU A 8 -2.33 -4.70 10.49
N SER A 9 -3.02 -5.08 9.40
CA SER A 9 -3.88 -6.26 9.45
C SER A 9 -3.03 -7.51 9.61
N GLY A 10 -3.62 -8.59 10.14
CA GLY A 10 -2.92 -9.86 10.23
C GLY A 10 -2.46 -10.38 8.88
N HIS A 11 -3.27 -10.17 7.85
CA HIS A 11 -2.93 -10.51 6.46
C HIS A 11 -1.69 -9.73 6.00
N ALA A 12 -1.65 -8.43 6.29
CA ALA A 12 -0.51 -7.59 5.91
C ALA A 12 0.77 -8.07 6.59
N ILE A 13 0.71 -8.34 7.88
CA ILE A 13 1.88 -8.83 8.64
C ILE A 13 2.39 -10.13 8.02
N GLN A 14 1.49 -11.06 7.73
CA GLN A 14 1.86 -12.35 7.15
C GLN A 14 2.51 -12.17 5.78
N ARG A 15 1.95 -11.34 4.92
CA ARG A 15 2.48 -11.09 3.58
C ARG A 15 3.83 -10.39 3.62
N MET A 16 3.98 -9.40 4.51
CA MET A 16 5.25 -8.73 4.69
C MET A 16 6.34 -9.70 5.10
N PHE A 17 6.03 -10.57 6.06
CA PHE A 17 6.98 -11.60 6.51
C PHE A 17 7.37 -12.54 5.37
N GLN A 18 6.39 -13.05 4.63
CA GLN A 18 6.62 -13.97 3.52
C GLN A 18 7.45 -13.35 2.40
N ARG A 19 7.30 -12.04 2.19
CA ARG A 19 7.93 -11.31 1.09
C ARG A 19 9.19 -10.56 1.48
N GLY A 20 9.59 -10.65 2.76
CA GLY A 20 10.76 -9.94 3.25
C GLY A 20 10.63 -8.43 3.21
N ILE A 21 9.41 -7.90 3.38
CA ILE A 21 9.15 -6.46 3.37
C ILE A 21 9.18 -5.96 4.81
N GLY A 22 10.04 -4.99 5.08
CA GLY A 22 10.22 -4.44 6.42
C GLY A 22 9.14 -3.46 6.82
N LEU A 23 8.87 -3.39 8.11
CA LEU A 23 7.88 -2.47 8.68
C LEU A 23 8.23 -1.01 8.37
N GLY A 24 9.49 -0.62 8.52
CA GLY A 24 9.91 0.75 8.23
C GLY A 24 9.62 1.17 6.80
N SER A 25 9.81 0.25 5.85
CA SER A 25 9.53 0.52 4.44
C SER A 25 8.03 0.76 4.22
N VAL A 26 7.19 -0.09 4.81
CA VAL A 26 5.73 0.05 4.69
C VAL A 26 5.27 1.36 5.30
N LEU A 27 5.73 1.69 6.51
CA LEU A 27 5.36 2.93 7.18
C LEU A 27 5.79 4.17 6.40
N ALA A 28 6.98 4.13 5.77
CA ALA A 28 7.44 5.23 4.94
C ALA A 28 6.55 5.44 3.72
N VAL A 29 6.10 4.36 3.08
CA VAL A 29 5.18 4.46 1.94
C VAL A 29 3.82 4.99 2.39
N VAL A 30 3.30 4.55 3.52
CA VAL A 30 2.04 5.08 4.06
C VAL A 30 2.16 6.59 4.29
N ALA A 31 3.28 7.04 4.85
CA ALA A 31 3.47 8.45 5.19
C ALA A 31 3.70 9.33 3.95
N ARG A 32 4.46 8.85 2.97
CA ARG A 32 4.97 9.69 1.88
C ARG A 32 4.72 9.14 0.48
N GLY A 33 4.11 7.96 0.37
CA GLY A 33 3.85 7.35 -0.93
C GLY A 33 2.84 8.14 -1.75
N GLU A 34 2.90 7.93 -3.05
CA GLU A 34 1.97 8.53 -4.01
C GLU A 34 0.75 7.63 -4.18
N THR A 35 -0.44 8.22 -4.16
CA THR A 35 -1.67 7.48 -4.47
C THR A 35 -1.73 7.21 -5.97
N VAL A 36 -1.72 5.95 -6.36
CA VAL A 36 -1.80 5.56 -7.77
C VAL A 36 -3.16 4.98 -8.16
N ALA A 37 -3.95 4.57 -7.19
CA ALA A 37 -5.32 4.11 -7.41
C ALA A 37 -6.15 4.31 -6.15
N THR A 38 -7.45 4.56 -6.33
CA THR A 38 -8.39 4.75 -5.23
C THR A 38 -9.55 3.79 -5.43
N TYR A 39 -9.92 3.10 -4.37
CA TYR A 39 -11.02 2.14 -4.35
C TYR A 39 -12.08 2.63 -3.36
N ALA A 40 -12.85 3.64 -3.82
CA ALA A 40 -13.81 4.35 -2.96
C ALA A 40 -14.92 3.44 -2.44
N ASP A 41 -15.28 2.40 -3.18
CA ASP A 41 -16.35 1.48 -2.83
C ASP A 41 -15.89 0.24 -2.08
N ASP A 42 -14.62 0.20 -1.72
CA ASP A 42 -14.07 -0.94 -0.99
C ASP A 42 -14.68 -1.02 0.41
N THR A 43 -14.88 -2.24 0.87
CA THR A 43 -15.50 -2.47 2.18
C THR A 43 -14.59 -3.29 3.07
N PRO A 44 -14.65 -3.06 4.38
CA PRO A 44 -15.55 -2.15 5.13
C PRO A 44 -15.17 -0.67 5.04
N HIS A 45 -14.02 -0.33 4.46
CA HIS A 45 -13.52 1.04 4.34
C HIS A 45 -12.97 1.29 2.96
N PRO A 46 -13.06 2.53 2.45
CA PRO A 46 -12.38 2.89 1.20
C PRO A 46 -10.88 2.68 1.35
N SER A 47 -10.22 2.30 0.27
CA SER A 47 -8.79 2.04 0.28
C SER A 47 -8.08 2.74 -0.86
N ARG A 48 -6.76 2.80 -0.77
CA ARG A 48 -5.88 3.38 -1.77
C ARG A 48 -4.69 2.46 -1.99
N LEU A 49 -4.20 2.47 -3.21
CA LEU A 49 -2.93 1.85 -3.56
C LEU A 49 -1.86 2.94 -3.58
N LEU A 50 -0.87 2.82 -2.72
CA LEU A 50 0.22 3.77 -2.62
C LEU A 50 1.49 3.18 -3.22
N LEU A 51 2.26 4.03 -3.90
CA LEU A 51 3.57 3.68 -4.45
C LEU A 51 4.65 4.46 -3.71
N GLY A 52 5.69 3.75 -3.29
CA GLY A 52 6.91 4.35 -2.81
C GLY A 52 8.11 3.54 -3.28
N PHE A 53 9.30 3.98 -2.93
CA PHE A 53 10.53 3.31 -3.32
C PHE A 53 11.39 3.06 -2.09
N VAL A 54 11.94 1.85 -2.01
CA VAL A 54 12.92 1.48 -1.00
C VAL A 54 14.25 1.37 -1.75
N GLY A 55 15.06 2.44 -1.70
CA GLY A 55 16.16 2.58 -2.63
C GLY A 55 15.60 2.67 -4.05
N ALA A 56 16.04 1.79 -4.94
CA ALA A 56 15.57 1.73 -6.32
C ALA A 56 14.38 0.78 -6.52
N LYS A 57 13.94 0.08 -5.47
CA LYS A 57 12.87 -0.92 -5.58
C LYS A 57 11.51 -0.30 -5.32
N PRO A 58 10.54 -0.49 -6.23
CA PRO A 58 9.18 -0.02 -5.99
C PRO A 58 8.49 -0.88 -4.94
N LEU A 59 7.63 -0.24 -4.17
CA LEU A 59 6.81 -0.92 -3.18
C LEU A 59 5.38 -0.40 -3.30
N HIS A 60 4.43 -1.30 -3.47
CA HIS A 60 3.01 -1.00 -3.43
C HIS A 60 2.46 -1.37 -2.05
N VAL A 61 1.67 -0.47 -1.47
CA VAL A 61 1.00 -0.68 -0.19
C VAL A 61 -0.47 -0.33 -0.37
N VAL A 62 -1.35 -1.27 -0.05
CA VAL A 62 -2.79 -1.03 -0.04
C VAL A 62 -3.19 -0.63 1.37
N VAL A 63 -3.81 0.54 1.51
CA VAL A 63 -4.17 1.12 2.79
C VAL A 63 -5.64 1.50 2.79
N ALA A 64 -6.40 0.99 3.75
CA ALA A 64 -7.78 1.38 3.99
C ALA A 64 -7.81 2.51 5.02
N LEU A 65 -8.79 3.41 4.90
CA LEU A 65 -8.98 4.50 5.84
C LEU A 65 -10.30 4.31 6.57
N ASP A 66 -10.22 4.17 7.90
CA ASP A 66 -11.40 4.25 8.76
C ASP A 66 -11.67 5.73 9.03
N GLU A 67 -12.62 6.29 8.30
CA GLU A 67 -12.90 7.73 8.39
C GLU A 67 -13.47 8.14 9.74
N SER A 68 -14.08 7.22 10.47
CA SER A 68 -14.64 7.53 11.78
C SER A 68 -13.58 7.74 12.86
N THR A 69 -12.42 7.09 12.72
CA THR A 69 -11.33 7.17 13.71
C THR A 69 -10.08 7.84 13.16
N GLY A 70 -9.97 7.97 11.85
CA GLY A 70 -8.75 8.46 11.20
C GLY A 70 -7.64 7.41 11.13
N ALA A 71 -7.91 6.17 11.53
CA ALA A 71 -6.92 5.10 11.46
C ALA A 71 -6.70 4.63 10.02
N CYS A 72 -5.45 4.44 9.65
CA CYS A 72 -5.08 3.80 8.39
C CYS A 72 -4.76 2.34 8.67
N ILE A 73 -5.34 1.44 7.89
CA ILE A 73 -5.17 0.01 8.06
C ILE A 73 -4.41 -0.52 6.84
N VAL A 74 -3.20 -1.00 7.06
CA VAL A 74 -2.42 -1.62 5.98
C VAL A 74 -3.05 -2.98 5.68
N VAL A 75 -3.56 -3.13 4.46
CA VAL A 75 -4.24 -4.35 4.01
C VAL A 75 -3.24 -5.34 3.46
N THR A 76 -2.31 -4.87 2.64
CA THR A 76 -1.23 -5.70 2.09
C THR A 76 -0.12 -4.83 1.54
N ALA A 77 1.03 -5.44 1.29
CA ALA A 77 2.17 -4.80 0.67
C ALA A 77 2.88 -5.81 -0.24
N TYR A 78 3.37 -5.33 -1.39
CA TYR A 78 4.07 -6.19 -2.35
C TYR A 78 4.97 -5.36 -3.27
N GLU A 79 5.97 -6.00 -3.84
CA GLU A 79 6.73 -5.38 -4.92
C GLU A 79 5.93 -5.57 -6.22
N PRO A 80 5.60 -4.47 -6.94
CA PRO A 80 4.85 -4.61 -8.19
C PRO A 80 5.70 -5.29 -9.27
N ALA A 81 5.11 -6.28 -9.94
CA ALA A 81 5.77 -6.98 -11.03
C ALA A 81 5.73 -6.13 -12.30
N ILE A 82 6.88 -5.98 -12.96
CA ILE A 82 6.96 -5.16 -14.17
C ILE A 82 6.11 -5.73 -15.31
N GLU A 83 5.79 -7.02 -15.26
CA GLU A 83 4.92 -7.67 -16.23
C GLU A 83 3.48 -7.19 -16.13
N GLN A 84 3.07 -6.72 -14.95
CA GLN A 84 1.70 -6.26 -14.69
C GLN A 84 1.59 -4.74 -14.65
N TRP A 85 2.69 -4.05 -14.45
CA TRP A 85 2.75 -2.61 -14.30
C TRP A 85 3.70 -2.00 -15.32
N GLY A 86 3.44 -0.77 -15.72
CA GLY A 86 4.38 -0.04 -16.58
C GLY A 86 5.68 0.25 -15.84
N ALA A 87 6.65 0.80 -16.55
CA ALA A 87 7.95 1.14 -15.97
C ALA A 87 7.86 2.15 -14.85
N ASP A 88 6.77 2.92 -14.79
CA ASP A 88 6.51 3.89 -13.73
C ASP A 88 5.85 3.26 -12.49
N PHE A 89 5.42 2.01 -12.58
CA PHE A 89 4.69 1.26 -11.54
C PHE A 89 3.39 1.93 -11.08
N ARG A 90 2.89 2.89 -11.85
CA ARG A 90 1.63 3.60 -11.60
C ARG A 90 0.52 3.13 -12.52
N THR A 91 0.88 2.70 -13.73
CA THR A 91 -0.08 2.35 -14.76
C THR A 91 -0.11 0.83 -14.91
N ARG A 92 -1.29 0.25 -14.67
CA ARG A 92 -1.45 -1.19 -14.87
C ARG A 92 -1.47 -1.49 -16.36
N LYS A 93 -0.70 -2.49 -16.79
CA LYS A 93 -0.69 -2.91 -18.17
C LYS A 93 -2.00 -3.60 -18.52
N ASN A 94 -2.52 -3.28 -19.69
CA ASN A 94 -3.66 -3.99 -20.24
C ASN A 94 -3.24 -5.38 -20.72
N GLN A 95 -4.09 -6.34 -20.51
CA GLN A 95 -3.87 -7.70 -20.95
C GLN A 95 -4.60 -7.96 -22.26
#